data_a6edeeaf951637c0f302f2faa246ca1d
#
_entry.id   a6edeeaf951637c0f302f2faa246ca1d
#
_cell.length_a   1.000
_cell.length_b   1.000
_cell.length_c   1.000
_cell.angle_alpha   90.00
_cell.angle_beta   90.00
_cell.angle_gamma   90.00
#
_symmetry.space_group_name_H-M   'P 1'
#
loop_
_entity.id
_entity.type
_entity.pdbx_description
1 polymer ?
#
loop_
_entity_poly.entity_id
_entity_poly.type
_entity_poly.pdbx_seq_one_letter_code
_entity_poly.pdbx_strand_id
1 'polypeptide(L)'
;MNDSNGSSRRKFLQETLTAGAGAAIYPALAAGRASTSAERVPSPGIKPFELEEITTSELQDGMKSGKYTARGLVEKYLARIDEIDKQGPTINAVIQVNPDALSIAEALDQERKAKGPRGPLHGIPVLIKDNIDTSDRMMTTTGSLALVGSKPPKDSFVAQKLRAAGAVILGKTNLSEWANIRSSHSTSGWSGRGGLTKNPYALDRNPCGSSSGTGAGISANLAAIGIGTETDGSIVCPSSSNGLAGIKPTVGLVSRAGIIPISHSQDTAGPMCRTVRDAAILLGALTGADPEDEATAASSGKSQTDYARYCDPNGLKGARIGVARKYFGFNDAVDALMTQALDVMKQQGATLVDPADIETLGKFDESESLVLMYELKTDLNAYLARLGPNAPVHTLHDIIDFNDRNRRTEMPYFGQDFFLKSQAKGPLTEKEYLDALAKNHQLARIEGIDATMDKHQLDAIVAPTGGPAWITDLVNGDHFAGGSSNAAAVAGYPNINVTAGSISGLPVGISFFGRAWSEPVLIRLAYSFEQATKARQTPRFLPAVQPL
;
A
#
# COMPACT_ATOMS: atom_id res chain seq x y z
N MET A 1 -46.49 13.04 30.78
CA MET A 1 -47.26 13.63 29.66
C MET A 1 -46.28 14.48 28.86
N ASN A 2 -45.83 13.98 27.78
CA ASN A 2 -45.61 14.49 26.44
C ASN A 2 -44.63 13.60 25.69
N ASP A 3 -45.24 12.78 24.85
CA ASP A 3 -44.56 12.04 23.80
C ASP A 3 -44.10 13.00 22.71
N SER A 4 -42.84 12.90 22.29
CA SER A 4 -42.38 13.45 21.02
C SER A 4 -41.87 12.34 20.12
N ASN A 5 -42.75 11.89 19.23
CA ASN A 5 -42.49 11.03 18.10
C ASN A 5 -41.50 11.66 17.13
N GLY A 6 -40.26 11.16 17.09
CA GLY A 6 -39.30 11.39 16.03
C GLY A 6 -39.49 10.34 14.92
N SER A 7 -40.20 10.66 13.85
CA SER A 7 -40.32 9.78 12.68
C SER A 7 -38.98 9.70 11.93
N SER A 8 -38.39 8.52 11.86
CA SER A 8 -37.16 8.22 11.14
C SER A 8 -37.32 8.45 9.63
N ARG A 9 -36.37 9.17 9.01
CA ARG A 9 -36.23 9.37 7.56
C ARG A 9 -36.29 8.07 6.73
N ARG A 10 -36.10 6.93 7.38
CA ARG A 10 -36.17 5.60 6.75
C ARG A 10 -37.63 5.18 6.39
N LYS A 11 -38.63 5.68 7.07
CA LYS A 11 -40.03 5.34 6.81
C LYS A 11 -40.63 6.12 5.62
N PHE A 12 -40.08 7.30 5.31
CA PHE A 12 -40.60 8.14 4.20
C PHE A 12 -40.20 7.59 2.81
N LEU A 13 -39.14 6.81 2.70
CA LEU A 13 -38.67 6.25 1.42
C LEU A 13 -39.30 4.89 1.05
N GLN A 14 -40.04 4.26 1.95
CA GLN A 14 -40.68 2.95 1.68
C GLN A 14 -42.13 3.03 1.13
N GLU A 15 -42.73 4.20 1.13
CA GLU A 15 -44.18 4.32 0.75
C GLU A 15 -44.41 4.86 -0.68
N THR A 16 -43.39 5.04 -1.52
CA THR A 16 -43.55 5.61 -2.87
C THR A 16 -43.23 4.66 -4.03
N LEU A 17 -43.17 3.35 -3.82
CA LEU A 17 -42.90 2.39 -4.91
C LEU A 17 -43.96 1.26 -4.98
N THR A 18 -45.22 1.62 -5.34
CA THR A 18 -46.18 0.67 -5.87
C THR A 18 -47.04 1.33 -6.95
N ALA A 19 -46.55 1.31 -8.19
CA ALA A 19 -47.36 1.25 -9.41
C ALA A 19 -46.46 1.24 -10.65
N GLY A 20 -46.52 0.19 -11.46
CA GLY A 20 -45.98 0.20 -12.82
C GLY A 20 -45.18 -1.04 -13.22
N ALA A 21 -45.85 -2.20 -13.31
CA ALA A 21 -45.29 -3.34 -14.04
C ALA A 21 -45.42 -3.09 -15.55
N GLY A 22 -44.28 -2.98 -16.24
CA GLY A 22 -44.17 -3.00 -17.69
C GLY A 22 -42.98 -3.87 -18.09
N ALA A 23 -43.25 -5.10 -18.51
CA ALA A 23 -42.24 -6.03 -19.00
C ALA A 23 -41.70 -5.56 -20.36
N ALA A 24 -40.44 -5.19 -20.44
CA ALA A 24 -39.70 -5.03 -21.70
C ALA A 24 -38.74 -6.20 -21.85
N ILE A 25 -39.03 -7.08 -22.80
CA ILE A 25 -38.19 -8.19 -23.25
C ILE A 25 -37.07 -7.58 -24.11
N TYR A 26 -35.83 -7.68 -23.69
CA TYR A 26 -34.65 -7.41 -24.54
C TYR A 26 -34.04 -8.74 -25.04
N PRO A 27 -33.82 -8.87 -26.36
CA PRO A 27 -33.15 -10.05 -26.89
C PRO A 27 -31.65 -10.05 -26.54
N ALA A 28 -31.15 -11.20 -26.07
CA ALA A 28 -29.74 -11.45 -25.87
C ALA A 28 -29.04 -11.49 -27.23
N LEU A 29 -28.24 -10.48 -27.52
CA LEU A 29 -27.24 -10.49 -28.58
C LEU A 29 -25.92 -10.97 -27.99
N ALA A 30 -25.59 -12.24 -28.23
CA ALA A 30 -24.25 -12.76 -28.08
C ALA A 30 -23.34 -12.12 -29.14
N ALA A 31 -22.59 -11.08 -28.75
CA ALA A 31 -21.53 -10.53 -29.57
C ALA A 31 -20.19 -10.87 -28.91
N GLY A 32 -19.45 -11.79 -29.51
CA GLY A 32 -18.04 -11.99 -29.25
C GLY A 32 -17.29 -10.66 -29.45
N ARG A 33 -16.84 -10.06 -28.36
CA ARG A 33 -15.94 -8.90 -28.43
C ARG A 33 -14.54 -9.40 -28.73
N ALA A 34 -14.13 -9.29 -29.98
CA ALA A 34 -12.72 -9.13 -30.32
C ALA A 34 -12.18 -7.93 -29.53
N SER A 35 -11.10 -8.12 -28.80
CA SER A 35 -10.38 -7.03 -28.13
C SER A 35 -9.76 -6.14 -29.21
N THR A 36 -10.51 -5.13 -29.64
CA THR A 36 -9.89 -3.99 -30.32
C THR A 36 -9.11 -3.25 -29.24
N SER A 37 -7.81 -3.10 -29.44
CA SER A 37 -6.97 -2.15 -28.72
C SER A 37 -7.63 -0.78 -28.83
N ALA A 38 -8.33 -0.35 -27.77
CA ALA A 38 -8.87 1.00 -27.71
C ALA A 38 -7.68 1.96 -27.87
N GLU A 39 -7.68 2.76 -28.93
CA GLU A 39 -6.70 3.83 -29.11
C GLU A 39 -6.68 4.66 -27.83
N ARG A 40 -5.50 4.73 -27.21
CA ARG A 40 -5.27 5.55 -26.02
C ARG A 40 -5.47 7.00 -26.41
N VAL A 41 -6.56 7.62 -25.99
CA VAL A 41 -6.72 9.07 -26.08
C VAL A 41 -5.85 9.67 -24.98
N PRO A 42 -4.71 10.33 -25.32
CA PRO A 42 -3.87 10.97 -24.33
C PRO A 42 -4.67 12.06 -23.60
N SER A 43 -4.43 12.24 -22.30
CA SER A 43 -4.90 13.44 -21.62
C SER A 43 -4.30 14.68 -22.32
N PRO A 44 -5.09 15.73 -22.56
CA PRO A 44 -4.59 16.90 -23.26
C PRO A 44 -3.35 17.46 -22.55
N GLY A 45 -2.22 17.52 -23.25
CA GLY A 45 -0.97 18.15 -22.79
C GLY A 45 0.08 17.23 -22.16
N ILE A 46 -0.18 15.93 -21.95
CA ILE A 46 0.84 15.00 -21.42
C ILE A 46 1.54 14.28 -22.57
N LYS A 47 2.88 14.30 -22.56
CA LYS A 47 3.68 13.65 -23.60
C LYS A 47 3.68 12.12 -23.41
N PRO A 48 3.72 11.33 -24.51
CA PRO A 48 3.98 9.90 -24.43
C PRO A 48 5.28 9.62 -23.68
N PHE A 49 5.27 8.64 -22.77
CA PHE A 49 6.44 8.29 -22.00
C PHE A 49 7.01 6.94 -22.47
N GLU A 50 8.28 6.94 -22.92
CA GLU A 50 8.94 5.76 -23.48
C GLU A 50 8.96 4.56 -22.51
N LEU A 51 9.03 4.85 -21.18
CA LEU A 51 9.10 3.83 -20.14
C LEU A 51 7.72 3.56 -19.49
N GLU A 52 6.61 3.94 -20.17
CA GLU A 52 5.27 3.71 -19.65
C GLU A 52 5.00 2.21 -19.49
N GLU A 53 4.58 1.80 -18.28
CA GLU A 53 4.26 0.41 -17.91
C GLU A 53 5.42 -0.60 -18.09
N ILE A 54 6.65 -0.15 -18.33
CA ILE A 54 7.80 -1.03 -18.51
C ILE A 54 8.12 -1.78 -17.21
N THR A 55 8.38 -3.08 -17.31
CA THR A 55 8.72 -3.96 -16.18
C THR A 55 10.21 -3.92 -15.86
N THR A 56 10.56 -4.33 -14.62
CA THR A 56 11.96 -4.49 -14.21
C THR A 56 12.75 -5.42 -15.14
N SER A 57 12.11 -6.52 -15.59
CA SER A 57 12.74 -7.47 -16.52
C SER A 57 13.04 -6.84 -17.87
N GLU A 58 12.09 -6.09 -18.45
CA GLU A 58 12.29 -5.38 -19.72
C GLU A 58 13.36 -4.29 -19.61
N LEU A 59 13.44 -3.59 -18.48
CA LEU A 59 14.52 -2.63 -18.21
C LEU A 59 15.88 -3.33 -18.17
N GLN A 60 15.98 -4.49 -17.51
CA GLN A 60 17.21 -5.29 -17.49
C GLN A 60 17.61 -5.78 -18.90
N ASP A 61 16.66 -6.25 -19.68
CA ASP A 61 16.90 -6.65 -21.08
C ASP A 61 17.35 -5.47 -21.93
N GLY A 62 16.75 -4.29 -21.73
CA GLY A 62 17.16 -3.04 -22.36
C GLY A 62 18.59 -2.61 -21.98
N MET A 63 18.98 -2.75 -20.71
CA MET A 63 20.34 -2.50 -20.27
C MET A 63 21.35 -3.53 -20.80
N LYS A 64 20.95 -4.80 -20.88
CA LYS A 64 21.77 -5.88 -21.44
C LYS A 64 22.01 -5.69 -22.94
N SER A 65 21.01 -5.24 -23.70
CA SER A 65 21.13 -4.96 -25.13
C SER A 65 21.82 -3.62 -25.44
N GLY A 66 22.09 -2.78 -24.45
CA GLY A 66 22.65 -1.43 -24.64
C GLY A 66 21.63 -0.37 -25.07
N LYS A 67 20.32 -0.70 -25.11
CA LYS A 67 19.23 0.26 -25.36
C LYS A 67 19.12 1.29 -24.23
N TYR A 68 19.34 0.86 -23.00
CA TYR A 68 19.27 1.70 -21.80
C TYR A 68 20.59 1.66 -21.03
N THR A 69 20.82 2.71 -20.23
CA THR A 69 21.81 2.75 -19.15
C THR A 69 21.08 3.14 -17.87
N ALA A 70 21.65 2.80 -16.69
CA ALA A 70 21.06 3.20 -15.42
C ALA A 70 20.93 4.73 -15.34
N ARG A 71 21.96 5.47 -15.79
CA ARG A 71 21.93 6.94 -15.86
C ARG A 71 20.81 7.44 -16.77
N GLY A 72 20.67 6.89 -17.98
CA GLY A 72 19.61 7.28 -18.91
C GLY A 72 18.21 6.98 -18.39
N LEU A 73 18.03 5.88 -17.62
CA LEU A 73 16.75 5.58 -16.95
C LEU A 73 16.44 6.63 -15.89
N VAL A 74 17.42 6.98 -15.04
CA VAL A 74 17.25 8.01 -14.00
C VAL A 74 16.89 9.36 -14.64
N GLU A 75 17.57 9.78 -15.70
CA GLU A 75 17.27 11.02 -16.44
C GLU A 75 15.82 11.05 -16.94
N LYS A 76 15.34 9.95 -17.53
CA LYS A 76 13.95 9.84 -18.02
C LYS A 76 12.93 9.91 -16.90
N TYR A 77 13.15 9.20 -15.78
CA TYR A 77 12.23 9.26 -14.64
C TYR A 77 12.24 10.61 -13.92
N LEU A 78 13.40 11.27 -13.80
CA LEU A 78 13.47 12.64 -13.27
C LEU A 78 12.69 13.64 -14.15
N ALA A 79 12.81 13.53 -15.47
CA ALA A 79 12.02 14.34 -16.39
C ALA A 79 10.52 14.07 -16.26
N ARG A 80 10.13 12.78 -16.06
CA ARG A 80 8.73 12.40 -15.81
C ARG A 80 8.21 12.95 -14.49
N ILE A 81 9.01 12.94 -13.43
CA ILE A 81 8.66 13.56 -12.14
C ILE A 81 8.41 15.06 -12.33
N ASP A 82 9.29 15.77 -13.06
CA ASP A 82 9.09 17.19 -13.32
C ASP A 82 7.78 17.45 -14.10
N GLU A 83 7.52 16.70 -15.17
CA GLU A 83 6.35 16.85 -16.03
C GLU A 83 5.02 16.56 -15.32
N ILE A 84 4.94 15.47 -14.55
CA ILE A 84 3.68 14.94 -14.01
C ILE A 84 3.47 15.32 -12.55
N ASP A 85 4.54 15.29 -11.76
CA ASP A 85 4.45 15.44 -10.31
C ASP A 85 4.56 16.91 -9.88
N LYS A 86 5.43 17.68 -10.53
CA LYS A 86 5.72 19.08 -10.16
C LYS A 86 5.02 20.09 -11.06
N GLN A 87 4.81 19.73 -12.33
CA GLN A 87 4.09 20.53 -13.32
C GLN A 87 2.86 19.73 -13.80
N GLY A 88 2.16 20.19 -14.85
CA GLY A 88 1.03 19.46 -15.44
C GLY A 88 -0.03 19.02 -14.41
N PRO A 89 -0.29 17.71 -14.27
CA PRO A 89 -1.28 17.18 -13.32
C PRO A 89 -1.00 17.51 -11.86
N THR A 90 0.27 17.74 -11.49
CA THR A 90 0.71 18.04 -10.13
C THR A 90 0.18 17.02 -9.12
N ILE A 91 0.51 15.74 -9.35
CA ILE A 91 0.02 14.67 -8.45
C ILE A 91 0.68 14.69 -7.08
N ASN A 92 1.85 15.36 -6.97
CA ASN A 92 2.56 15.61 -5.72
C ASN A 92 2.86 14.32 -4.92
N ALA A 93 3.33 13.30 -5.64
CA ALA A 93 3.67 11.99 -5.08
C ALA A 93 5.10 11.93 -4.50
N VAL A 94 6.03 12.72 -5.06
CA VAL A 94 7.44 12.75 -4.64
C VAL A 94 7.70 13.95 -3.76
N ILE A 95 8.04 13.71 -2.48
CA ILE A 95 8.31 14.79 -1.51
C ILE A 95 9.75 15.30 -1.61
N GLN A 96 10.69 14.44 -2.01
CA GLN A 96 12.10 14.81 -2.19
C GLN A 96 12.79 13.90 -3.21
N VAL A 97 13.45 14.51 -4.20
CA VAL A 97 14.30 13.79 -5.16
C VAL A 97 15.69 13.62 -4.57
N ASN A 98 16.34 12.48 -4.85
CA ASN A 98 17.73 12.24 -4.45
C ASN A 98 18.69 13.06 -5.33
N PRO A 99 19.41 14.03 -4.76
CA PRO A 99 20.33 14.87 -5.54
C PRO A 99 21.53 14.11 -6.10
N ASP A 100 21.80 12.90 -5.60
CA ASP A 100 22.92 12.06 -6.02
C ASP A 100 22.51 10.94 -6.99
N ALA A 101 21.23 10.84 -7.37
CA ALA A 101 20.71 9.74 -8.18
C ALA A 101 21.47 9.54 -9.50
N LEU A 102 21.82 10.63 -10.19
CA LEU A 102 22.53 10.57 -11.48
C LEU A 102 23.98 10.06 -11.33
N SER A 103 24.71 10.51 -10.32
CA SER A 103 26.08 10.06 -10.08
C SER A 103 26.13 8.61 -9.60
N ILE A 104 25.16 8.19 -8.78
CA ILE A 104 24.99 6.79 -8.36
C ILE A 104 24.72 5.89 -9.58
N ALA A 105 23.80 6.30 -10.44
CA ALA A 105 23.46 5.55 -11.64
C ALA A 105 24.64 5.40 -12.60
N GLU A 106 25.43 6.48 -12.80
CA GLU A 106 26.64 6.43 -13.62
C GLU A 106 27.67 5.46 -13.05
N ALA A 107 27.90 5.45 -11.74
CA ALA A 107 28.80 4.49 -11.09
C ALA A 107 28.33 3.04 -11.27
N LEU A 108 27.00 2.80 -11.23
CA LEU A 108 26.42 1.47 -11.49
C LEU A 108 26.57 1.06 -12.96
N ASP A 109 26.48 1.98 -13.92
CA ASP A 109 26.75 1.70 -15.33
C ASP A 109 28.22 1.29 -15.54
N GLN A 110 29.16 1.95 -14.87
CA GLN A 110 30.58 1.59 -14.91
C GLN A 110 30.81 0.21 -14.26
N GLU A 111 30.17 -0.06 -13.12
CA GLU A 111 30.26 -1.36 -12.46
C GLU A 111 29.69 -2.48 -13.35
N ARG A 112 28.52 -2.25 -14.00
CA ARG A 112 27.93 -3.22 -14.94
C ARG A 112 28.88 -3.56 -16.08
N LYS A 113 29.59 -2.57 -16.63
CA LYS A 113 30.57 -2.79 -17.71
C LYS A 113 31.77 -3.60 -17.23
N ALA A 114 32.24 -3.34 -16.00
CA ALA A 114 33.46 -3.97 -15.48
C ALA A 114 33.24 -5.36 -14.90
N LYS A 115 32.08 -5.60 -14.25
CA LYS A 115 31.83 -6.79 -13.41
C LYS A 115 30.52 -7.52 -13.72
N GLY A 116 29.68 -6.97 -14.61
CA GLY A 116 28.30 -7.43 -14.83
C GLY A 116 27.33 -6.87 -13.76
N PRO A 117 26.01 -7.16 -13.90
CA PRO A 117 25.01 -6.71 -12.95
C PRO A 117 25.08 -7.50 -11.64
N ARG A 118 24.77 -6.84 -10.50
CA ARG A 118 24.65 -7.50 -9.18
C ARG A 118 23.45 -8.43 -9.09
N GLY A 119 22.39 -8.16 -9.86
CA GLY A 119 21.12 -8.90 -9.86
C GLY A 119 20.03 -8.13 -10.58
N PRO A 120 18.75 -8.54 -10.43
CA PRO A 120 17.63 -7.99 -11.19
C PRO A 120 17.33 -6.51 -10.89
N LEU A 121 17.81 -5.97 -9.78
CA LEU A 121 17.60 -4.56 -9.40
C LEU A 121 18.78 -3.64 -9.74
N HIS A 122 19.88 -4.16 -10.30
CA HIS A 122 21.05 -3.34 -10.61
C HIS A 122 20.72 -2.25 -11.65
N GLY A 123 20.85 -0.98 -11.25
CA GLY A 123 20.56 0.18 -12.08
C GLY A 123 19.06 0.54 -12.17
N ILE A 124 18.18 -0.15 -11.45
CA ILE A 124 16.73 0.11 -11.47
C ILE A 124 16.37 1.27 -10.53
N PRO A 125 15.69 2.32 -11.02
CA PRO A 125 15.21 3.42 -10.18
C PRO A 125 14.04 2.98 -9.28
N VAL A 126 14.16 3.28 -7.97
CA VAL A 126 13.16 2.98 -6.95
C VAL A 126 12.77 4.23 -6.16
N LEU A 127 11.49 4.39 -5.86
CA LEU A 127 10.98 5.37 -4.91
C LEU A 127 10.66 4.68 -3.58
N ILE A 128 10.99 5.34 -2.45
CA ILE A 128 10.71 4.83 -1.11
C ILE A 128 9.93 5.85 -0.29
N LYS A 129 9.06 5.37 0.60
CA LYS A 129 8.25 6.22 1.47
C LYS A 129 9.11 7.07 2.42
N ASP A 130 8.70 8.31 2.72
CA ASP A 130 9.47 9.27 3.51
C ASP A 130 9.57 8.94 5.01
N ASN A 131 9.14 7.78 5.44
CA ASN A 131 9.39 7.24 6.77
C ASN A 131 10.50 6.17 6.80
N ILE A 132 11.16 5.91 5.68
CA ILE A 132 12.25 4.93 5.54
C ILE A 132 13.58 5.68 5.52
N ASP A 133 14.45 5.44 6.48
CA ASP A 133 15.72 6.15 6.65
C ASP A 133 16.70 5.94 5.50
N THR A 134 17.35 7.05 5.11
CA THR A 134 18.53 7.04 4.24
C THR A 134 19.58 7.98 4.81
N SER A 135 20.84 7.51 4.90
CA SER A 135 21.98 8.31 5.39
C SER A 135 22.70 9.02 4.24
N ASP A 136 21.91 9.68 3.39
CA ASP A 136 22.39 10.49 2.26
C ASP A 136 21.96 11.96 2.43
N ARG A 137 21.84 12.70 1.33
CA ARG A 137 21.44 14.12 1.39
C ARG A 137 19.92 14.33 1.50
N MET A 138 19.13 13.25 1.45
CA MET A 138 17.69 13.33 1.69
C MET A 138 17.36 13.31 3.18
N MET A 139 16.25 13.92 3.52
CA MET A 139 15.66 13.84 4.87
C MET A 139 14.74 12.64 5.00
N THR A 140 14.46 12.22 6.24
CA THR A 140 13.36 11.31 6.58
C THR A 140 12.47 12.03 7.57
N THR A 141 11.25 12.39 7.14
CA THR A 141 10.41 13.30 7.92
C THR A 141 9.01 12.75 8.21
N THR A 142 8.66 11.60 7.63
CA THR A 142 7.28 11.09 7.70
C THR A 142 6.22 12.15 7.34
N GLY A 143 6.61 13.09 6.46
CA GLY A 143 5.77 14.20 5.99
C GLY A 143 5.61 15.36 6.97
N SER A 144 6.16 15.28 8.18
CA SER A 144 6.02 16.34 9.21
C SER A 144 7.12 17.39 9.14
N LEU A 145 6.75 18.64 9.41
CA LEU A 145 7.70 19.74 9.58
C LEU A 145 8.54 19.59 10.87
N ALA A 146 8.06 18.82 11.85
CA ALA A 146 8.78 18.55 13.10
C ALA A 146 10.12 17.83 12.90
N LEU A 147 10.26 17.09 11.79
CA LEU A 147 11.48 16.36 11.46
C LEU A 147 12.30 17.01 10.32
N VAL A 148 11.92 18.20 9.86
CA VAL A 148 12.71 18.93 8.86
C VAL A 148 14.08 19.28 9.43
N GLY A 149 15.14 18.91 8.68
CA GLY A 149 16.53 19.01 9.12
C GLY A 149 17.06 17.73 9.78
N SER A 150 16.19 16.76 10.10
CA SER A 150 16.60 15.45 10.60
C SER A 150 17.39 14.68 9.54
N LYS A 151 18.54 14.13 9.97
CA LYS A 151 19.39 13.27 9.14
C LYS A 151 19.65 11.98 9.90
N PRO A 152 19.05 10.86 9.49
CA PRO A 152 19.34 9.57 10.10
C PRO A 152 20.84 9.26 10.06
N PRO A 153 21.40 8.72 11.15
CA PRO A 153 22.84 8.44 11.23
C PRO A 153 23.30 7.31 10.30
N LYS A 154 22.36 6.48 9.85
CA LYS A 154 22.59 5.34 8.94
C LYS A 154 21.37 5.05 8.09
N ASP A 155 21.57 4.32 7.00
CA ASP A 155 20.49 3.77 6.19
C ASP A 155 19.64 2.79 7.02
N SER A 156 18.34 2.76 6.77
CA SER A 156 17.48 1.65 7.17
C SER A 156 17.96 0.34 6.55
N PHE A 157 17.60 -0.79 7.12
CA PHE A 157 17.90 -2.10 6.51
C PHE A 157 17.35 -2.19 5.07
N VAL A 158 16.17 -1.68 4.82
CA VAL A 158 15.56 -1.58 3.48
C VAL A 158 16.46 -0.80 2.52
N ALA A 159 16.95 0.38 2.90
CA ALA A 159 17.83 1.18 2.06
C ALA A 159 19.18 0.50 1.82
N GLN A 160 19.76 -0.13 2.85
CA GLN A 160 20.99 -0.92 2.73
C GLN A 160 20.82 -2.07 1.72
N LYS A 161 19.72 -2.81 1.81
CA LYS A 161 19.40 -3.93 0.89
C LYS A 161 19.22 -3.46 -0.55
N LEU A 162 18.54 -2.34 -0.76
CA LEU A 162 18.40 -1.74 -2.09
C LEU A 162 19.73 -1.34 -2.69
N ARG A 163 20.59 -0.65 -1.91
CA ARG A 163 21.93 -0.27 -2.38
C ARG A 163 22.81 -1.49 -2.64
N ALA A 164 22.75 -2.51 -1.80
CA ALA A 164 23.47 -3.77 -2.00
C ALA A 164 23.03 -4.48 -3.30
N ALA A 165 21.74 -4.44 -3.63
CA ALA A 165 21.19 -4.97 -4.88
C ALA A 165 21.53 -4.10 -6.10
N GLY A 166 22.13 -2.92 -5.92
CA GLY A 166 22.46 -1.97 -6.98
C GLY A 166 21.26 -1.17 -7.49
N ALA A 167 20.17 -1.07 -6.74
CA ALA A 167 19.06 -0.19 -7.07
C ALA A 167 19.43 1.29 -6.87
N VAL A 168 18.85 2.18 -7.67
CA VAL A 168 19.02 3.63 -7.52
C VAL A 168 17.84 4.19 -6.73
N ILE A 169 18.04 4.57 -5.48
CA ILE A 169 17.03 5.29 -4.72
C ILE A 169 16.86 6.67 -5.34
N LEU A 170 15.76 6.83 -6.11
CA LEU A 170 15.48 8.02 -6.89
C LEU A 170 14.96 9.17 -6.05
N GLY A 171 14.28 8.85 -4.95
CA GLY A 171 13.71 9.85 -4.05
C GLY A 171 12.81 9.25 -2.98
N LYS A 172 12.27 10.15 -2.16
CA LYS A 172 11.26 9.89 -1.13
C LYS A 172 9.87 10.23 -1.65
N THR A 173 8.90 9.38 -1.35
CA THR A 173 7.49 9.66 -1.67
C THR A 173 6.78 10.33 -0.51
N ASN A 174 5.86 11.23 -0.84
CA ASN A 174 4.91 11.78 0.11
C ASN A 174 4.04 10.66 0.73
N LEU A 175 3.42 10.94 1.84
CA LEU A 175 2.59 9.99 2.57
C LEU A 175 1.51 10.76 3.34
N SER A 176 0.53 10.04 3.86
CA SER A 176 -0.32 10.60 4.92
C SER A 176 0.56 10.85 6.12
N GLU A 177 0.56 12.06 6.64
CA GLU A 177 1.47 12.49 7.70
C GLU A 177 1.44 11.54 8.90
N TRP A 178 2.64 11.20 9.42
CA TRP A 178 2.82 10.21 10.48
C TRP A 178 2.13 8.87 10.17
N ALA A 179 2.07 8.50 8.91
CA ALA A 179 1.42 7.28 8.44
C ALA A 179 -0.05 7.15 8.90
N ASN A 180 -0.79 8.26 8.94
CA ASN A 180 -2.19 8.42 9.41
C ASN A 180 -2.39 8.34 10.93
N ILE A 181 -1.37 8.01 11.73
CA ILE A 181 -1.56 7.74 13.16
C ILE A 181 -1.69 9.01 14.03
N ARG A 182 -1.51 10.23 13.47
CA ARG A 182 -1.60 11.45 14.26
C ARG A 182 -3.00 11.71 14.79
N SER A 183 -4.03 11.47 13.98
CA SER A 183 -5.41 11.77 14.31
C SER A 183 -6.38 10.71 13.76
N SER A 184 -7.47 10.47 14.47
CA SER A 184 -8.61 9.67 14.00
C SER A 184 -9.37 10.32 12.83
N HIS A 185 -9.07 11.58 12.48
CA HIS A 185 -9.67 12.36 11.39
C HIS A 185 -8.63 12.71 10.30
N SER A 186 -7.53 11.98 10.22
CA SER A 186 -6.50 12.21 9.19
C SER A 186 -7.09 12.12 7.78
N THR A 187 -6.62 13.00 6.88
CA THR A 187 -6.89 12.89 5.45
C THR A 187 -5.72 12.18 4.78
N SER A 188 -5.97 11.02 4.19
CA SER A 188 -4.95 10.25 3.48
C SER A 188 -4.33 11.05 2.32
N GLY A 189 -3.03 10.93 2.16
CA GLY A 189 -2.25 11.62 1.13
C GLY A 189 -1.83 13.04 1.47
N TRP A 190 -2.30 13.61 2.59
CA TRP A 190 -1.86 14.94 3.02
C TRP A 190 -0.75 14.85 4.08
N SER A 191 0.23 15.76 3.97
CA SER A 191 1.26 15.96 4.98
C SER A 191 1.66 17.44 5.08
N GLY A 192 2.07 17.90 6.26
CA GLY A 192 2.48 19.28 6.50
C GLY A 192 3.67 19.71 5.64
N ARG A 193 4.63 18.82 5.42
CA ARG A 193 5.79 19.07 4.56
C ARG A 193 5.49 18.92 3.08
N GLY A 194 4.74 17.88 2.70
CA GLY A 194 4.55 17.49 1.29
C GLY A 194 3.28 18.03 0.66
N GLY A 195 2.30 18.52 1.44
CA GLY A 195 0.97 18.86 0.93
C GLY A 195 0.18 17.62 0.53
N LEU A 196 -0.81 17.78 -0.35
CA LEU A 196 -1.74 16.74 -0.76
C LEU A 196 -1.24 15.98 -2.00
N THR A 197 -1.15 14.66 -1.90
CA THR A 197 -0.98 13.75 -3.05
C THR A 197 -2.33 13.45 -3.70
N LYS A 198 -2.39 13.49 -5.03
CA LYS A 198 -3.60 13.22 -5.82
C LYS A 198 -3.56 11.83 -6.46
N ASN A 199 -4.73 11.25 -6.68
CA ASN A 199 -4.86 9.99 -7.40
C ASN A 199 -4.65 10.22 -8.91
N PRO A 200 -3.75 9.47 -9.59
CA PRO A 200 -3.46 9.69 -11.01
C PRO A 200 -4.58 9.23 -11.97
N TYR A 201 -5.56 8.46 -11.50
CA TYR A 201 -6.74 8.10 -12.32
C TYR A 201 -7.73 9.25 -12.41
N ALA A 202 -7.95 9.96 -11.28
CA ALA A 202 -8.78 11.16 -11.22
C ALA A 202 -8.24 12.09 -10.14
N LEU A 203 -7.89 13.33 -10.51
CA LEU A 203 -7.12 14.25 -9.67
C LEU A 203 -7.91 14.83 -8.49
N ASP A 204 -9.23 14.68 -8.49
CA ASP A 204 -10.13 15.00 -7.38
C ASP A 204 -10.29 13.86 -6.37
N ARG A 205 -9.65 12.70 -6.63
CA ARG A 205 -9.78 11.50 -5.80
C ARG A 205 -8.59 11.29 -4.87
N ASN A 206 -8.89 10.68 -3.74
CA ASN A 206 -7.89 10.31 -2.75
C ASN A 206 -7.07 9.09 -3.24
N PRO A 207 -5.74 9.10 -3.11
CA PRO A 207 -4.91 7.94 -3.46
C PRO A 207 -4.93 6.82 -2.41
N CYS A 208 -5.74 6.93 -1.34
CA CYS A 208 -5.61 6.19 -0.08
C CYS A 208 -4.22 6.40 0.56
N GLY A 209 -3.99 5.79 1.70
CA GLY A 209 -2.73 5.92 2.45
C GLY A 209 -2.48 4.72 3.38
N SER A 210 -1.46 4.83 4.12
CA SER A 210 -0.57 6.00 4.27
C SER A 210 0.54 6.09 3.21
N SER A 211 0.84 5.04 2.41
CA SER A 211 1.87 5.06 1.34
C SER A 211 1.33 5.72 0.06
N SER A 212 0.68 6.88 0.21
CA SER A 212 -0.06 7.60 -0.83
C SER A 212 0.80 7.98 -2.03
N GLY A 213 1.95 8.59 -1.76
CA GLY A 213 2.87 9.01 -2.81
C GLY A 213 3.56 7.83 -3.50
N THR A 214 3.83 6.73 -2.79
CA THR A 214 4.33 5.50 -3.44
C THR A 214 3.26 4.94 -4.37
N GLY A 215 2.00 4.83 -3.91
CA GLY A 215 0.89 4.37 -4.73
C GLY A 215 0.69 5.21 -5.99
N ALA A 216 0.49 6.52 -5.81
CA ALA A 216 0.26 7.45 -6.91
C ALA A 216 1.47 7.55 -7.87
N GLY A 217 2.70 7.64 -7.32
CA GLY A 217 3.93 7.82 -8.10
C GLY A 217 4.26 6.60 -8.96
N ILE A 218 4.18 5.38 -8.41
CA ILE A 218 4.45 4.17 -9.19
C ILE A 218 3.35 3.93 -10.22
N SER A 219 2.09 4.21 -9.88
CA SER A 219 1.00 4.13 -10.83
C SER A 219 1.16 5.11 -11.99
N ALA A 220 1.67 6.33 -11.74
CA ALA A 220 1.95 7.37 -12.75
C ALA A 220 3.27 7.18 -13.49
N ASN A 221 3.96 6.07 -13.31
CA ASN A 221 5.26 5.78 -13.92
C ASN A 221 6.36 6.80 -13.56
N LEU A 222 6.43 7.25 -12.28
CA LEU A 222 7.49 8.14 -11.79
C LEU A 222 8.77 7.38 -11.37
N ALA A 223 8.69 6.07 -11.26
CA ALA A 223 9.82 5.13 -11.11
C ALA A 223 9.40 3.74 -11.60
N ALA A 224 10.36 2.83 -11.68
CA ALA A 224 10.08 1.44 -12.06
C ALA A 224 9.29 0.70 -10.97
N ILE A 225 9.74 0.81 -9.73
CA ILE A 225 9.24 0.10 -8.55
C ILE A 225 9.20 1.04 -7.34
N GLY A 226 8.43 0.67 -6.30
CA GLY A 226 8.32 1.47 -5.09
C GLY A 226 8.19 0.63 -3.82
N ILE A 227 8.50 1.24 -2.68
CA ILE A 227 8.36 0.65 -1.36
C ILE A 227 7.47 1.53 -0.50
N GLY A 228 6.45 0.90 0.08
CA GLY A 228 5.61 1.46 1.13
C GLY A 228 5.88 0.82 2.48
N THR A 229 5.15 1.29 3.50
CA THR A 229 5.09 0.66 4.81
C THR A 229 3.62 0.49 5.21
N GLU A 230 3.36 -0.53 6.00
CA GLU A 230 2.01 -0.82 6.50
C GLU A 230 2.04 -1.23 7.95
N THR A 231 1.14 -0.63 8.72
CA THR A 231 0.71 -1.08 10.03
C THR A 231 -0.63 -1.80 9.89
N ASP A 232 -1.63 -1.12 9.26
CA ASP A 232 -2.88 -1.70 8.78
C ASP A 232 -3.33 -0.98 7.51
N GLY A 233 -3.36 -1.69 6.38
CA GLY A 233 -3.86 -1.24 5.09
C GLY A 233 -2.93 -0.33 4.28
N SER A 234 -1.85 0.18 4.87
CA SER A 234 -1.06 1.29 4.28
C SER A 234 -0.17 0.92 3.07
N ILE A 235 -0.09 -0.34 2.67
CA ILE A 235 0.42 -0.83 1.38
C ILE A 235 -0.74 -1.24 0.49
N VAL A 236 -1.62 -2.12 1.02
CA VAL A 236 -2.64 -2.74 0.18
C VAL A 236 -3.73 -1.76 -0.26
N CYS A 237 -4.17 -0.81 0.59
CA CYS A 237 -5.17 0.18 0.22
C CYS A 237 -4.66 1.15 -0.87
N PRO A 238 -3.51 1.86 -0.72
CA PRO A 238 -3.02 2.71 -1.81
C PRO A 238 -2.62 1.90 -3.05
N SER A 239 -2.25 0.61 -2.92
CA SER A 239 -2.07 -0.26 -4.09
C SER A 239 -3.38 -0.50 -4.82
N SER A 240 -4.47 -0.80 -4.11
CA SER A 240 -5.82 -0.97 -4.67
C SER A 240 -6.28 0.29 -5.40
N SER A 241 -6.27 1.44 -4.69
CA SER A 241 -6.77 2.72 -5.21
C SER A 241 -5.96 3.29 -6.39
N ASN A 242 -4.73 2.79 -6.59
CA ASN A 242 -3.83 3.21 -7.67
C ASN A 242 -3.52 2.09 -8.67
N GLY A 243 -4.24 0.97 -8.62
CA GLY A 243 -4.15 -0.10 -9.61
C GLY A 243 -2.80 -0.84 -9.61
N LEU A 244 -2.20 -1.08 -8.46
CA LEU A 244 -0.90 -1.72 -8.29
C LEU A 244 -1.02 -3.12 -7.68
N ALA A 245 0.02 -3.93 -7.84
CA ALA A 245 0.32 -5.07 -7.00
C ALA A 245 1.07 -4.59 -5.75
N GLY A 246 0.50 -4.81 -4.58
CA GLY A 246 1.10 -4.46 -3.30
C GLY A 246 1.28 -5.68 -2.41
N ILE A 247 2.46 -5.87 -1.84
CA ILE A 247 2.74 -6.98 -0.91
C ILE A 247 3.02 -6.41 0.48
N LYS A 248 2.10 -6.63 1.42
CA LYS A 248 2.39 -6.55 2.85
C LYS A 248 2.92 -7.91 3.28
N PRO A 249 4.21 -8.05 3.59
CA PRO A 249 4.75 -9.35 4.00
C PRO A 249 4.39 -9.69 5.46
N THR A 250 4.71 -10.90 5.87
CA THR A 250 4.71 -11.32 7.28
C THR A 250 5.63 -10.41 8.08
N VAL A 251 5.18 -9.96 9.26
CA VAL A 251 6.00 -9.19 10.20
C VAL A 251 7.29 -9.97 10.53
N GLY A 252 8.44 -9.33 10.35
CA GLY A 252 9.76 -9.95 10.49
C GLY A 252 10.32 -10.59 9.21
N LEU A 253 9.59 -10.61 8.07
CA LEU A 253 10.18 -11.02 6.80
C LEU A 253 11.09 -9.94 6.21
N VAL A 254 10.73 -8.68 6.40
CA VAL A 254 11.51 -7.49 6.08
C VAL A 254 11.77 -6.73 7.37
N SER A 255 13.02 -6.34 7.62
CA SER A 255 13.39 -5.59 8.82
C SER A 255 12.78 -4.20 8.82
N ARG A 256 12.38 -3.75 10.02
CA ARG A 256 11.85 -2.42 10.30
C ARG A 256 12.90 -1.45 10.87
N ALA A 257 14.15 -1.93 11.05
CA ALA A 257 15.23 -1.09 11.56
C ALA A 257 15.46 0.12 10.64
N GLY A 258 15.38 1.33 11.20
CA GLY A 258 15.46 2.59 10.46
C GLY A 258 14.18 2.95 9.70
N ILE A 259 13.03 2.44 10.11
CA ILE A 259 11.71 2.92 9.67
C ILE A 259 11.08 3.65 10.85
N ILE A 260 10.52 4.86 10.62
CA ILE A 260 9.77 5.59 11.66
C ILE A 260 8.56 4.75 12.03
N PRO A 261 8.44 4.31 13.30
CA PRO A 261 7.50 3.29 13.71
C PRO A 261 6.11 3.83 14.04
N ILE A 262 5.12 2.93 13.98
CA ILE A 262 3.86 3.01 14.68
C ILE A 262 3.78 1.91 15.74
N SER A 263 4.04 0.66 15.33
CA SER A 263 3.80 -0.52 16.17
C SER A 263 4.73 -1.66 15.78
N HIS A 264 5.57 -2.12 16.70
CA HIS A 264 6.45 -3.27 16.46
C HIS A 264 5.68 -4.59 16.28
N SER A 265 4.41 -4.67 16.71
CA SER A 265 3.57 -5.85 16.50
C SER A 265 3.01 -5.99 15.09
N GLN A 266 2.86 -4.87 14.34
CA GLN A 266 2.16 -4.85 13.06
C GLN A 266 2.98 -4.27 11.90
N ASP A 267 3.92 -3.33 12.16
CA ASP A 267 4.67 -2.63 11.12
C ASP A 267 5.47 -3.56 10.22
N THR A 268 5.43 -3.26 8.92
CA THR A 268 6.29 -3.89 7.91
C THR A 268 6.52 -2.94 6.74
N ALA A 269 7.61 -3.17 5.98
CA ALA A 269 7.83 -2.54 4.68
C ALA A 269 7.58 -3.56 3.57
N GLY A 270 7.08 -3.09 2.42
CA GLY A 270 6.83 -3.99 1.32
C GLY A 270 6.71 -3.32 -0.04
N PRO A 271 6.81 -4.13 -1.10
CA PRO A 271 6.73 -3.68 -2.49
C PRO A 271 5.35 -3.12 -2.87
N MET A 272 5.38 -2.05 -3.68
CA MET A 272 4.25 -1.51 -4.41
C MET A 272 4.67 -1.31 -5.87
N CYS A 273 4.21 -2.18 -6.77
CA CYS A 273 4.68 -2.26 -8.15
C CYS A 273 3.51 -2.39 -9.13
N ARG A 274 3.76 -2.18 -10.42
CA ARG A 274 2.73 -2.32 -11.45
C ARG A 274 2.35 -3.78 -11.72
N THR A 275 3.28 -4.72 -11.44
CA THR A 275 3.06 -6.16 -11.63
C THR A 275 3.41 -6.97 -10.38
N VAL A 276 2.75 -8.12 -10.21
CA VAL A 276 3.06 -9.07 -9.13
C VAL A 276 4.50 -9.58 -9.25
N ARG A 277 5.01 -9.78 -10.48
CA ARG A 277 6.39 -10.22 -10.70
C ARG A 277 7.41 -9.19 -10.23
N ASP A 278 7.22 -7.91 -10.53
CA ASP A 278 8.12 -6.85 -10.05
C ASP A 278 8.08 -6.72 -8.53
N ALA A 279 6.89 -6.86 -7.93
CA ALA A 279 6.74 -6.88 -6.47
C ALA A 279 7.46 -8.08 -5.84
N ALA A 280 7.40 -9.25 -6.46
CA ALA A 280 8.11 -10.46 -6.01
C ALA A 280 9.64 -10.33 -6.13
N ILE A 281 10.14 -9.75 -7.25
CA ILE A 281 11.57 -9.44 -7.41
C ILE A 281 12.05 -8.50 -6.30
N LEU A 282 11.29 -7.42 -6.07
CA LEU A 282 11.63 -6.43 -5.05
C LEU A 282 11.59 -7.05 -3.65
N LEU A 283 10.56 -7.85 -3.31
CA LEU A 283 10.47 -8.52 -2.02
C LEU A 283 11.72 -9.37 -1.74
N GLY A 284 12.18 -10.16 -2.72
CA GLY A 284 13.37 -11.00 -2.57
C GLY A 284 14.64 -10.22 -2.22
N ALA A 285 14.77 -9.00 -2.73
CA ALA A 285 15.89 -8.13 -2.41
C ALA A 285 15.83 -7.54 -1.00
N LEU A 286 14.65 -7.43 -0.38
CA LEU A 286 14.45 -6.79 0.92
C LEU A 286 14.57 -7.76 2.10
N THR A 287 14.47 -9.07 1.86
CA THR A 287 14.47 -10.08 2.94
C THR A 287 15.83 -10.32 3.56
N GLY A 288 15.83 -10.82 4.79
CA GLY A 288 17.02 -11.25 5.51
C GLY A 288 16.94 -10.98 7.00
N ALA A 289 17.71 -11.72 7.78
CA ALA A 289 17.83 -11.49 9.21
C ALA A 289 18.61 -10.18 9.50
N ASP A 290 18.12 -9.43 10.45
CA ASP A 290 18.72 -8.18 10.92
C ASP A 290 18.80 -8.20 12.45
N PRO A 291 20.02 -8.14 13.04
CA PRO A 291 20.19 -8.11 14.50
C PRO A 291 19.51 -6.91 15.18
N GLU A 292 19.21 -5.86 14.44
CA GLU A 292 18.56 -4.66 14.98
C GLU A 292 17.02 -4.74 14.97
N ASP A 293 16.45 -5.78 14.37
CA ASP A 293 15.02 -6.09 14.41
C ASP A 293 14.82 -7.58 14.76
N GLU A 294 14.60 -7.84 16.05
CA GLU A 294 14.48 -9.20 16.60
C GLU A 294 13.39 -10.04 15.91
N ALA A 295 12.33 -9.40 15.38
CA ALA A 295 11.26 -10.12 14.68
C ALA A 295 11.80 -10.85 13.43
N THR A 296 12.88 -10.38 12.83
CA THR A 296 13.48 -11.01 11.64
C THR A 296 14.11 -12.38 11.93
N ALA A 297 14.44 -12.69 13.19
CA ALA A 297 14.93 -14.01 13.57
C ALA A 297 13.93 -15.13 13.24
N ALA A 298 12.63 -14.83 13.31
CA ALA A 298 11.56 -15.77 12.98
C ALA A 298 11.50 -16.13 11.48
N SER A 299 12.12 -15.34 10.61
CA SER A 299 12.20 -15.57 9.16
C SER A 299 13.28 -16.57 8.75
N SER A 300 14.14 -17.00 9.69
CA SER A 300 15.23 -17.95 9.42
C SER A 300 14.69 -19.25 8.85
N GLY A 301 15.25 -19.68 7.71
CA GLY A 301 14.80 -20.86 6.96
C GLY A 301 13.47 -20.69 6.20
N LYS A 302 12.79 -19.54 6.32
CA LYS A 302 11.51 -19.24 5.65
C LYS A 302 11.65 -18.14 4.59
N SER A 303 12.55 -17.19 4.80
CA SER A 303 12.83 -16.12 3.83
C SER A 303 13.50 -16.67 2.57
N GLN A 304 13.18 -16.05 1.42
CA GLN A 304 13.73 -16.39 0.11
C GLN A 304 14.37 -15.14 -0.50
N THR A 305 15.41 -15.31 -1.30
CA THR A 305 16.01 -14.22 -2.08
C THR A 305 15.41 -14.08 -3.48
N ASP A 306 14.67 -15.10 -3.94
CA ASP A 306 13.98 -15.11 -5.23
C ASP A 306 12.52 -15.54 -5.05
N TYR A 307 11.64 -14.57 -4.85
CA TYR A 307 10.19 -14.81 -4.84
C TYR A 307 9.59 -14.83 -6.26
N ALA A 308 10.27 -14.31 -7.28
CA ALA A 308 9.77 -14.32 -8.66
C ALA A 308 9.66 -15.74 -9.23
N ARG A 309 10.39 -16.71 -8.67
CA ARG A 309 10.28 -18.13 -9.04
C ARG A 309 8.89 -18.73 -8.78
N TYR A 310 8.09 -18.09 -7.89
CA TYR A 310 6.73 -18.51 -7.58
C TYR A 310 5.68 -17.90 -8.53
N CYS A 311 6.08 -17.02 -9.45
CA CYS A 311 5.20 -16.45 -10.47
C CYS A 311 4.83 -17.52 -11.53
N ASP A 312 3.79 -18.28 -11.25
CA ASP A 312 3.25 -19.35 -12.11
C ASP A 312 1.91 -18.90 -12.71
N PRO A 313 1.77 -18.78 -14.04
CA PRO A 313 0.51 -18.41 -14.67
C PRO A 313 -0.61 -19.45 -14.44
N ASN A 314 -0.28 -20.69 -14.08
CA ASN A 314 -1.22 -21.74 -13.74
C ASN A 314 -1.42 -21.91 -12.22
N GLY A 315 -0.96 -20.96 -11.42
CA GLY A 315 -0.91 -21.08 -9.96
C GLY A 315 -2.27 -21.24 -9.27
N LEU A 316 -3.37 -20.83 -9.90
CA LEU A 316 -4.74 -21.03 -9.42
C LEU A 316 -5.25 -22.45 -9.61
N LYS A 317 -4.67 -23.25 -10.52
CA LYS A 317 -5.13 -24.60 -10.79
C LYS A 317 -4.96 -25.52 -9.58
N GLY A 318 -6.07 -26.06 -9.11
CA GLY A 318 -6.12 -26.93 -7.94
C GLY A 318 -6.03 -26.20 -6.59
N ALA A 319 -5.88 -24.88 -6.58
CA ALA A 319 -5.86 -24.11 -5.35
C ALA A 319 -7.24 -24.11 -4.67
N ARG A 320 -7.24 -24.12 -3.34
CA ARG A 320 -8.44 -24.06 -2.51
C ARG A 320 -8.52 -22.70 -1.80
N ILE A 321 -9.45 -21.86 -2.23
CA ILE A 321 -9.51 -20.44 -1.84
C ILE A 321 -10.80 -20.16 -1.07
N GLY A 322 -10.69 -19.58 0.13
CA GLY A 322 -11.82 -19.13 0.92
C GLY A 322 -12.28 -17.73 0.53
N VAL A 323 -13.59 -17.51 0.50
CA VAL A 323 -14.19 -16.20 0.24
C VAL A 323 -14.74 -15.63 1.55
N ALA A 324 -14.11 -14.57 2.08
CA ALA A 324 -14.52 -13.93 3.33
C ALA A 324 -15.66 -12.92 3.07
N ARG A 325 -16.90 -13.40 3.09
CA ARG A 325 -18.10 -12.62 2.75
C ARG A 325 -18.42 -11.49 3.72
N LYS A 326 -17.95 -11.55 4.96
CA LYS A 326 -18.12 -10.45 5.94
C LYS A 326 -17.46 -9.13 5.49
N TYR A 327 -16.52 -9.16 4.54
CA TYR A 327 -15.91 -7.97 3.94
C TYR A 327 -16.69 -7.40 2.73
N PHE A 328 -17.80 -8.02 2.32
CA PHE A 328 -18.63 -7.59 1.20
C PHE A 328 -19.84 -6.78 1.69
N GLY A 329 -20.67 -6.30 0.76
CA GLY A 329 -21.93 -5.64 1.06
C GLY A 329 -21.85 -4.15 1.37
N PHE A 330 -20.67 -3.54 1.28
CA PHE A 330 -20.51 -2.09 1.48
C PHE A 330 -20.71 -1.27 0.19
N ASN A 331 -20.63 -1.93 -0.99
CA ASN A 331 -20.81 -1.29 -2.29
C ASN A 331 -21.18 -2.34 -3.35
N ASP A 332 -22.40 -2.24 -3.94
CA ASP A 332 -22.91 -3.21 -4.91
C ASP A 332 -22.04 -3.36 -6.15
N ALA A 333 -21.40 -2.28 -6.63
CA ALA A 333 -20.52 -2.35 -7.79
C ALA A 333 -19.21 -3.09 -7.47
N VAL A 334 -18.71 -2.96 -6.25
CA VAL A 334 -17.56 -3.76 -5.77
C VAL A 334 -17.95 -5.22 -5.69
N ASP A 335 -19.11 -5.56 -5.14
CA ASP A 335 -19.58 -6.94 -5.00
C ASP A 335 -19.77 -7.61 -6.38
N ALA A 336 -20.31 -6.86 -7.36
CA ALA A 336 -20.43 -7.34 -8.74
C ALA A 336 -19.05 -7.58 -9.39
N LEU A 337 -18.09 -6.68 -9.18
CA LEU A 337 -16.71 -6.84 -9.67
C LEU A 337 -16.03 -8.04 -9.02
N MET A 338 -16.18 -8.20 -7.71
CA MET A 338 -15.61 -9.36 -6.98
C MET A 338 -16.25 -10.68 -7.46
N THR A 339 -17.53 -10.69 -7.78
CA THR A 339 -18.17 -11.89 -8.37
C THR A 339 -17.50 -12.28 -9.68
N GLN A 340 -17.18 -11.33 -10.55
CA GLN A 340 -16.44 -11.59 -11.78
C GLN A 340 -15.02 -12.11 -11.49
N ALA A 341 -14.33 -11.53 -10.51
CA ALA A 341 -12.99 -11.98 -10.09
C ALA A 341 -13.01 -13.44 -9.58
N LEU A 342 -14.02 -13.80 -8.78
CA LEU A 342 -14.21 -15.17 -8.28
C LEU A 342 -14.52 -16.15 -9.41
N ASP A 343 -15.29 -15.75 -10.41
CA ASP A 343 -15.57 -16.58 -11.59
C ASP A 343 -14.30 -16.82 -12.44
N VAL A 344 -13.43 -15.83 -12.58
CA VAL A 344 -12.10 -16.02 -13.22
C VAL A 344 -11.29 -17.05 -12.43
N MET A 345 -11.23 -16.99 -11.11
CA MET A 345 -10.50 -17.98 -10.31
C MET A 345 -11.02 -19.41 -10.52
N LYS A 346 -12.36 -19.58 -10.56
CA LYS A 346 -12.97 -20.89 -10.90
C LYS A 346 -12.59 -21.36 -12.30
N GLN A 347 -12.64 -20.47 -13.29
CA GLN A 347 -12.27 -20.80 -14.69
C GLN A 347 -10.79 -21.18 -14.80
N GLN A 348 -9.91 -20.63 -13.97
CA GLN A 348 -8.50 -21.01 -13.87
C GLN A 348 -8.28 -22.30 -13.04
N GLY A 349 -9.34 -22.94 -12.58
CA GLY A 349 -9.30 -24.25 -11.91
C GLY A 349 -9.15 -24.19 -10.38
N ALA A 350 -9.41 -23.07 -9.76
CA ALA A 350 -9.47 -22.97 -8.30
C ALA A 350 -10.81 -23.51 -7.76
N THR A 351 -10.76 -24.15 -6.58
CA THR A 351 -11.93 -24.51 -5.79
C THR A 351 -12.22 -23.40 -4.78
N LEU A 352 -13.38 -22.77 -4.90
CA LEU A 352 -13.80 -21.74 -3.94
C LEU A 352 -14.62 -22.36 -2.81
N VAL A 353 -14.29 -21.98 -1.57
CA VAL A 353 -15.11 -22.21 -0.36
C VAL A 353 -15.79 -20.90 -0.01
N ASP A 354 -17.08 -20.84 -0.21
CA ASP A 354 -17.88 -19.61 -0.14
C ASP A 354 -19.20 -19.86 0.62
N PRO A 355 -19.39 -19.29 1.83
CA PRO A 355 -18.47 -18.41 2.57
C PRO A 355 -17.36 -19.16 3.32
N ALA A 356 -16.24 -18.45 3.58
CA ALA A 356 -15.19 -18.85 4.49
C ALA A 356 -14.80 -17.64 5.34
N ASP A 357 -15.70 -17.24 6.23
CA ASP A 357 -15.57 -16.03 7.03
C ASP A 357 -14.65 -16.23 8.24
N ILE A 358 -13.95 -15.15 8.60
CA ILE A 358 -13.22 -15.04 9.85
C ILE A 358 -14.24 -14.70 10.93
N GLU A 359 -14.53 -15.66 11.84
CA GLU A 359 -15.60 -15.54 12.83
C GLU A 359 -15.33 -14.46 13.90
N THR A 360 -14.09 -14.12 14.08
CA THR A 360 -13.61 -13.14 15.06
C THR A 360 -13.48 -11.72 14.51
N LEU A 361 -13.79 -11.51 13.22
CA LEU A 361 -13.71 -10.21 12.57
C LEU A 361 -14.51 -9.14 13.36
N GLY A 362 -13.87 -7.97 13.59
CA GLY A 362 -14.44 -6.85 14.35
C GLY A 362 -14.34 -6.99 15.88
N LYS A 363 -13.90 -8.14 16.41
CA LYS A 363 -13.80 -8.36 17.88
C LYS A 363 -12.48 -7.88 18.47
N PHE A 364 -11.50 -7.55 17.63
CA PHE A 364 -10.16 -7.10 18.03
C PHE A 364 -9.89 -5.62 17.74
N ASP A 365 -10.81 -4.87 17.13
CA ASP A 365 -10.60 -3.47 16.72
C ASP A 365 -10.22 -2.55 17.89
N GLU A 366 -10.89 -2.69 19.04
CA GLU A 366 -10.57 -1.92 20.24
C GLU A 366 -9.20 -2.30 20.84
N SER A 367 -8.88 -3.59 20.85
CA SER A 367 -7.59 -4.06 21.37
C SER A 367 -6.45 -3.72 20.41
N GLU A 368 -6.68 -3.71 19.11
CA GLU A 368 -5.72 -3.18 18.14
C GLU A 368 -5.40 -1.72 18.42
N SER A 369 -6.42 -0.86 18.44
CA SER A 369 -6.24 0.58 18.72
C SER A 369 -5.49 0.83 20.01
N LEU A 370 -5.74 0.01 21.04
CA LEU A 370 -5.04 0.12 22.32
C LEU A 370 -3.57 -0.24 22.19
N VAL A 371 -3.25 -1.36 21.53
CA VAL A 371 -1.86 -1.79 21.27
C VAL A 371 -1.10 -0.72 20.51
N LEU A 372 -1.69 -0.18 19.44
CA LEU A 372 -1.07 0.89 18.63
C LEU A 372 -0.74 2.13 19.48
N MET A 373 -1.62 2.54 20.41
CA MET A 373 -1.37 3.69 21.27
C MET A 373 -0.17 3.48 22.22
N TYR A 374 -0.03 2.29 22.81
CA TYR A 374 1.09 1.97 23.70
C TYR A 374 2.42 1.87 22.94
N GLU A 375 2.41 1.13 21.83
CA GLU A 375 3.60 0.87 21.04
C GLU A 375 4.10 2.13 20.35
N LEU A 376 3.20 2.96 19.81
CA LEU A 376 3.57 4.24 19.18
C LEU A 376 4.43 5.12 20.10
N LYS A 377 4.02 5.32 21.36
CA LYS A 377 4.79 6.11 22.30
C LYS A 377 6.17 5.53 22.56
N THR A 378 6.22 4.24 22.81
CA THR A 378 7.46 3.55 23.17
C THR A 378 8.43 3.52 22.00
N ASP A 379 7.95 3.07 20.84
CA ASP A 379 8.78 2.84 19.66
C ASP A 379 9.23 4.15 19.02
N LEU A 380 8.33 5.14 18.94
CA LEU A 380 8.67 6.46 18.40
C LEU A 380 9.69 7.19 19.28
N ASN A 381 9.56 7.14 20.60
CA ASN A 381 10.55 7.71 21.50
C ASN A 381 11.91 7.02 21.35
N ALA A 382 11.94 5.70 21.21
CA ALA A 382 13.16 4.94 20.97
C ALA A 382 13.79 5.30 19.60
N TYR A 383 12.99 5.45 18.56
CA TYR A 383 13.46 5.90 17.25
C TYR A 383 14.07 7.31 17.32
N LEU A 384 13.37 8.28 17.91
CA LEU A 384 13.82 9.66 18.00
C LEU A 384 15.12 9.81 18.81
N ALA A 385 15.28 9.04 19.89
CA ALA A 385 16.52 8.98 20.67
C ALA A 385 17.73 8.55 19.83
N ARG A 386 17.55 7.69 18.83
CA ARG A 386 18.61 7.22 17.92
C ARG A 386 19.08 8.29 16.92
N LEU A 387 18.29 9.33 16.67
CA LEU A 387 18.67 10.42 15.77
C LEU A 387 19.79 11.31 16.35
N GLY A 388 20.07 11.17 17.64
CA GLY A 388 21.16 11.86 18.32
C GLY A 388 20.79 13.29 18.77
N PRO A 389 21.71 13.99 19.45
CA PRO A 389 21.42 15.23 20.17
C PRO A 389 21.08 16.43 19.26
N ASN A 390 21.38 16.35 17.98
CA ASN A 390 21.09 17.41 17.01
C ASN A 390 19.73 17.22 16.30
N ALA A 391 18.95 16.20 16.66
CA ALA A 391 17.61 16.02 16.13
C ALA A 391 16.68 17.17 16.57
N PRO A 392 15.75 17.61 15.72
CA PRO A 392 14.87 18.75 16.06
C PRO A 392 13.85 18.40 17.16
N VAL A 393 13.51 17.13 17.34
CA VAL A 393 12.62 16.58 18.38
C VAL A 393 13.16 15.25 18.88
N HIS A 394 12.90 14.91 20.15
CA HIS A 394 13.45 13.72 20.81
C HIS A 394 12.39 12.78 21.39
N THR A 395 11.15 13.25 21.51
CA THR A 395 10.04 12.48 22.09
C THR A 395 8.73 12.77 21.37
N LEU A 396 7.73 11.90 21.54
CA LEU A 396 6.36 12.16 21.11
C LEU A 396 5.79 13.46 21.73
N HIS A 397 6.19 13.77 22.97
CA HIS A 397 5.79 15.03 23.62
C HIS A 397 6.34 16.24 22.86
N ASP A 398 7.60 16.23 22.45
CA ASP A 398 8.19 17.33 21.67
C ASP A 398 7.47 17.54 20.34
N ILE A 399 7.01 16.45 19.70
CA ILE A 399 6.22 16.49 18.46
C ILE A 399 4.85 17.14 18.72
N ILE A 400 4.17 16.74 19.81
CA ILE A 400 2.89 17.33 20.21
C ILE A 400 3.03 18.84 20.41
N ASP A 401 4.05 19.26 21.15
CA ASP A 401 4.35 20.66 21.40
C ASP A 401 4.72 21.43 20.13
N PHE A 402 5.47 20.79 19.23
CA PHE A 402 5.80 21.36 17.92
C PHE A 402 4.53 21.62 17.10
N ASN A 403 3.65 20.64 17.02
CA ASN A 403 2.40 20.71 16.27
C ASN A 403 1.49 21.82 16.82
N ASP A 404 1.37 21.95 18.15
CA ASP A 404 0.57 23.01 18.77
C ASP A 404 1.13 24.41 18.50
N ARG A 405 2.44 24.58 18.55
CA ARG A 405 3.11 25.85 18.22
C ARG A 405 2.99 26.21 16.73
N ASN A 406 2.93 25.21 15.85
CA ASN A 406 2.86 25.35 14.40
C ASN A 406 1.49 24.99 13.83
N ARG A 407 0.43 25.08 14.63
CA ARG A 407 -0.93 24.62 14.32
C ARG A 407 -1.44 25.04 12.94
N ARG A 408 -1.12 26.25 12.48
CA ARG A 408 -1.57 26.77 11.19
C ARG A 408 -1.02 26.01 9.98
N THR A 409 0.15 25.42 10.11
CA THR A 409 0.85 24.70 9.02
C THR A 409 0.80 23.20 9.21
N GLU A 410 0.89 22.71 10.47
CA GLU A 410 0.90 21.28 10.77
C GLU A 410 -0.50 20.69 10.97
N MET A 411 -1.45 21.49 11.44
CA MET A 411 -2.81 21.03 11.76
C MET A 411 -3.91 21.90 11.09
N PRO A 412 -3.79 22.31 9.80
CA PRO A 412 -4.79 23.16 9.18
C PRO A 412 -6.14 22.44 8.97
N TYR A 413 -6.17 21.12 8.91
CA TYR A 413 -7.35 20.32 8.57
C TYR A 413 -7.81 19.41 9.71
N PHE A 414 -6.88 18.78 10.44
CA PHE A 414 -7.18 17.86 11.54
C PHE A 414 -6.16 18.00 12.67
N GLY A 415 -6.53 17.54 13.87
CA GLY A 415 -5.73 17.66 15.09
C GLY A 415 -4.75 16.51 15.29
N GLN A 416 -4.47 16.21 16.58
CA GLN A 416 -3.51 15.19 17.01
C GLN A 416 -4.05 14.34 18.18
N ASP A 417 -5.33 13.99 18.11
CA ASP A 417 -6.02 13.31 19.21
C ASP A 417 -5.43 11.94 19.52
N PHE A 418 -4.95 11.23 18.51
CA PHE A 418 -4.33 9.92 18.71
C PHE A 418 -2.96 10.03 19.38
N PHE A 419 -2.15 11.04 19.02
CA PHE A 419 -0.89 11.35 19.70
C PHE A 419 -1.10 11.68 21.17
N LEU A 420 -2.11 12.48 21.49
CA LEU A 420 -2.45 12.82 22.87
C LEU A 420 -2.84 11.60 23.69
N LYS A 421 -3.68 10.70 23.12
CA LYS A 421 -4.05 9.42 23.74
C LYS A 421 -2.84 8.52 23.93
N SER A 422 -1.95 8.42 22.95
CA SER A 422 -0.72 7.63 23.03
C SER A 422 0.25 8.18 24.07
N GLN A 423 0.41 9.51 24.13
CA GLN A 423 1.28 10.14 25.13
C GLN A 423 0.81 9.86 26.58
N ALA A 424 -0.48 9.69 26.79
CA ALA A 424 -1.05 9.37 28.11
C ALA A 424 -0.84 7.92 28.54
N LYS A 425 -0.40 7.01 27.65
CA LYS A 425 -0.18 5.59 27.96
C LYS A 425 1.08 5.37 28.80
N GLY A 426 1.05 4.32 29.62
CA GLY A 426 2.17 3.87 30.45
C GLY A 426 3.18 2.98 29.69
N PRO A 427 3.99 2.20 30.43
CA PRO A 427 4.95 1.28 29.82
C PRO A 427 4.28 0.01 29.29
N LEU A 428 4.96 -0.68 28.36
CA LEU A 428 4.50 -1.94 27.74
C LEU A 428 4.36 -3.12 28.75
N THR A 429 4.69 -2.91 30.02
CA THR A 429 4.49 -3.90 31.09
C THR A 429 3.12 -3.80 31.75
N GLU A 430 2.31 -2.81 31.40
CA GLU A 430 0.96 -2.68 31.94
C GLU A 430 0.05 -3.82 31.49
N LYS A 431 -0.76 -4.30 32.43
CA LYS A 431 -1.67 -5.42 32.18
C LYS A 431 -2.66 -5.12 31.04
N GLU A 432 -3.12 -3.88 30.93
CA GLU A 432 -4.03 -3.44 29.87
C GLU A 432 -3.43 -3.70 28.49
N TYR A 433 -2.16 -3.34 28.27
CA TYR A 433 -1.44 -3.58 27.02
C TYR A 433 -1.24 -5.08 26.78
N LEU A 434 -0.74 -5.82 27.77
CA LEU A 434 -0.46 -7.25 27.64
C LEU A 434 -1.72 -8.06 27.30
N ASP A 435 -2.83 -7.76 27.95
CA ASP A 435 -4.13 -8.41 27.69
C ASP A 435 -4.63 -8.07 26.27
N ALA A 436 -4.48 -6.81 25.81
CA ALA A 436 -4.89 -6.39 24.47
C ALA A 436 -4.05 -7.07 23.39
N LEU A 437 -2.74 -7.14 23.56
CA LEU A 437 -1.84 -7.82 22.63
C LEU A 437 -2.14 -9.33 22.56
N ALA A 438 -2.36 -9.98 23.72
CA ALA A 438 -2.76 -11.38 23.77
C ALA A 438 -4.11 -11.60 23.07
N LYS A 439 -5.08 -10.70 23.29
CA LYS A 439 -6.39 -10.75 22.62
C LYS A 439 -6.24 -10.61 21.11
N ASN A 440 -5.39 -9.69 20.61
CA ASN A 440 -5.10 -9.55 19.19
C ASN A 440 -4.57 -10.86 18.59
N HIS A 441 -3.58 -11.46 19.22
CA HIS A 441 -3.02 -12.73 18.76
C HIS A 441 -4.05 -13.86 18.78
N GLN A 442 -4.84 -13.97 19.84
CA GLN A 442 -5.88 -15.00 19.96
C GLN A 442 -6.92 -14.87 18.86
N LEU A 443 -7.47 -13.65 18.67
CA LEU A 443 -8.61 -13.44 17.79
C LEU A 443 -8.22 -13.28 16.31
N ALA A 444 -7.08 -12.66 15.99
CA ALA A 444 -6.69 -12.48 14.59
C ALA A 444 -5.92 -13.68 14.02
N ARG A 445 -5.09 -14.36 14.84
CA ARG A 445 -4.30 -15.53 14.42
C ARG A 445 -5.06 -16.83 14.69
N ILE A 446 -5.06 -17.28 15.96
CA ILE A 446 -5.46 -18.63 16.38
C ILE A 446 -6.93 -18.92 16.04
N GLU A 447 -7.85 -18.08 16.52
CA GLU A 447 -9.30 -18.20 16.28
C GLU A 447 -9.74 -17.50 14.99
N GLY A 448 -8.87 -16.70 14.38
CA GLY A 448 -9.11 -15.94 13.18
C GLY A 448 -8.69 -16.65 11.90
N ILE A 449 -7.59 -16.17 11.31
CA ILE A 449 -7.08 -16.66 10.01
C ILE A 449 -6.74 -18.16 10.09
N ASP A 450 -6.02 -18.60 11.13
CA ASP A 450 -5.57 -19.99 11.25
C ASP A 450 -6.75 -20.96 11.37
N ALA A 451 -7.72 -20.66 12.25
CA ALA A 451 -8.92 -21.49 12.41
C ALA A 451 -9.75 -21.55 11.11
N THR A 452 -9.90 -20.43 10.40
CA THR A 452 -10.64 -20.39 9.14
C THR A 452 -9.94 -21.24 8.06
N MET A 453 -8.61 -21.11 7.95
CA MET A 453 -7.83 -21.88 6.99
C MET A 453 -7.82 -23.37 7.30
N ASP A 454 -7.73 -23.76 8.59
CA ASP A 454 -7.78 -25.17 9.01
C ASP A 454 -9.15 -25.80 8.78
N LYS A 455 -10.22 -25.13 9.23
CA LYS A 455 -11.60 -25.59 9.07
C LYS A 455 -11.94 -25.94 7.62
N HIS A 456 -11.45 -25.12 6.70
CA HIS A 456 -11.78 -25.24 5.29
C HIS A 456 -10.62 -25.77 4.42
N GLN A 457 -9.46 -26.08 5.01
CA GLN A 457 -8.25 -26.56 4.31
C GLN A 457 -7.85 -25.62 3.14
N LEU A 458 -7.69 -24.33 3.44
CA LEU A 458 -7.46 -23.29 2.42
C LEU A 458 -5.97 -23.06 2.15
N ASP A 459 -5.65 -22.75 0.88
CA ASP A 459 -4.36 -22.19 0.48
C ASP A 459 -4.29 -20.66 0.74
N ALA A 460 -5.41 -19.97 0.59
CA ALA A 460 -5.55 -18.53 0.85
C ALA A 460 -7.01 -18.15 1.13
N ILE A 461 -7.19 -16.94 1.67
CA ILE A 461 -8.48 -16.26 1.81
C ILE A 461 -8.47 -15.06 0.87
N VAL A 462 -9.62 -14.76 0.22
CA VAL A 462 -9.78 -13.58 -0.61
C VAL A 462 -10.95 -12.72 -0.15
N ALA A 463 -10.78 -11.41 -0.36
CA ALA A 463 -11.80 -10.40 -0.07
C ALA A 463 -11.54 -9.15 -0.94
N PRO A 464 -12.51 -8.24 -1.14
CA PRO A 464 -12.23 -6.94 -1.73
C PRO A 464 -11.20 -6.19 -0.87
N THR A 465 -10.14 -5.66 -1.48
CA THR A 465 -9.13 -4.88 -0.72
C THR A 465 -9.74 -3.60 -0.15
N GLY A 466 -10.65 -2.99 -0.90
CA GLY A 466 -11.40 -1.80 -0.51
C GLY A 466 -12.34 -1.36 -1.61
N GLY A 467 -12.96 -0.18 -1.43
CA GLY A 467 -13.79 0.47 -2.44
C GLY A 467 -12.98 1.24 -3.49
N PRO A 468 -13.64 1.79 -4.52
CA PRO A 468 -13.01 2.74 -5.42
C PRO A 468 -12.60 4.02 -4.67
N ALA A 469 -11.58 4.71 -5.18
CA ALA A 469 -11.06 5.93 -4.58
C ALA A 469 -12.16 6.99 -4.36
N TRP A 470 -12.25 7.54 -3.14
CA TRP A 470 -13.23 8.56 -2.75
C TRP A 470 -12.77 9.97 -3.12
N ILE A 471 -13.69 10.93 -3.13
CA ILE A 471 -13.35 12.35 -3.30
C ILE A 471 -12.51 12.80 -2.10
N THR A 472 -11.41 13.50 -2.36
CA THR A 472 -10.60 14.07 -1.28
C THR A 472 -11.37 15.15 -0.53
N ASP A 473 -11.54 14.99 0.77
CA ASP A 473 -12.24 15.92 1.65
C ASP A 473 -11.34 16.33 2.80
N LEU A 474 -10.84 17.57 2.74
CA LEU A 474 -9.95 18.13 3.77
C LEU A 474 -10.72 18.65 5.01
N VAL A 475 -12.06 18.66 4.95
CA VAL A 475 -12.92 19.16 6.05
C VAL A 475 -13.48 18.00 6.87
N ASN A 476 -13.99 16.95 6.19
CA ASN A 476 -14.63 15.84 6.88
C ASN A 476 -13.72 14.60 7.01
N GLY A 477 -12.54 14.62 6.37
CA GLY A 477 -11.60 13.51 6.38
C GLY A 477 -11.91 12.43 5.35
N ASP A 478 -11.38 11.24 5.53
CA ASP A 478 -11.50 10.13 4.59
C ASP A 478 -12.90 9.50 4.60
N HIS A 479 -13.46 9.27 3.41
CA HIS A 479 -14.71 8.54 3.19
C HIS A 479 -14.43 7.06 2.87
N PHE A 480 -13.62 6.40 3.68
CA PHE A 480 -13.26 5.00 3.51
C PHE A 480 -14.47 4.09 3.76
N ALA A 481 -14.91 3.36 2.73
CA ALA A 481 -16.15 2.59 2.74
C ALA A 481 -15.92 1.07 2.83
N GLY A 482 -14.90 0.63 3.56
CA GLY A 482 -14.64 -0.79 3.78
C GLY A 482 -13.32 -1.26 3.20
N GLY A 483 -12.77 -2.31 3.79
CA GLY A 483 -11.50 -2.93 3.42
C GLY A 483 -11.26 -4.22 4.18
N SER A 484 -10.27 -5.00 3.75
CA SER A 484 -9.98 -6.32 4.30
C SER A 484 -8.56 -6.47 4.88
N SER A 485 -7.91 -5.35 5.22
CA SER A 485 -6.52 -5.39 5.70
C SER A 485 -6.38 -5.85 7.15
N ASN A 486 -7.33 -5.49 8.04
CA ASN A 486 -7.15 -5.53 9.48
C ASN A 486 -6.85 -6.92 10.05
N ALA A 487 -7.54 -7.98 9.61
CA ALA A 487 -7.26 -9.32 10.14
C ALA A 487 -5.82 -9.76 9.89
N ALA A 488 -5.29 -9.53 8.67
CA ALA A 488 -3.91 -9.84 8.32
C ALA A 488 -2.91 -8.88 8.97
N ALA A 489 -3.28 -7.61 9.17
CA ALA A 489 -2.47 -6.60 9.86
C ALA A 489 -2.27 -6.98 11.33
N VAL A 490 -3.36 -7.16 12.09
CA VAL A 490 -3.34 -7.51 13.52
C VAL A 490 -2.70 -8.88 13.77
N ALA A 491 -2.89 -9.83 12.85
CA ALA A 491 -2.20 -11.11 12.90
C ALA A 491 -0.68 -10.99 12.60
N GLY A 492 -0.23 -9.92 11.97
CA GLY A 492 1.14 -9.82 11.42
C GLY A 492 1.37 -10.76 10.24
N TYR A 493 0.31 -11.18 9.55
CA TYR A 493 0.32 -12.16 8.44
C TYR A 493 0.35 -11.47 7.08
N PRO A 494 0.78 -12.15 6.00
CA PRO A 494 0.93 -11.53 4.69
C PRO A 494 -0.42 -11.23 4.03
N ASN A 495 -0.45 -10.14 3.25
CA ASN A 495 -1.57 -9.74 2.41
C ASN A 495 -1.05 -9.19 1.08
N ILE A 496 -1.58 -9.67 -0.04
CA ILE A 496 -1.22 -9.23 -1.39
C ILE A 496 -2.45 -8.64 -2.07
N ASN A 497 -2.37 -7.37 -2.43
CA ASN A 497 -3.35 -6.72 -3.30
C ASN A 497 -2.99 -6.93 -4.77
N VAL A 498 -4.00 -7.25 -5.58
CA VAL A 498 -3.93 -7.25 -7.06
C VAL A 498 -5.13 -6.51 -7.62
N THR A 499 -4.96 -5.77 -8.69
CA THR A 499 -6.09 -5.10 -9.37
C THR A 499 -7.08 -6.12 -9.91
N ALA A 500 -8.33 -6.05 -9.47
CA ALA A 500 -9.42 -6.91 -9.93
C ALA A 500 -10.16 -6.32 -11.14
N GLY A 501 -10.19 -4.99 -11.24
CA GLY A 501 -10.85 -4.24 -12.29
C GLY A 501 -10.98 -2.77 -11.95
N SER A 502 -11.98 -2.11 -12.53
CA SER A 502 -12.27 -0.70 -12.24
C SER A 502 -13.76 -0.42 -12.17
N ILE A 503 -14.15 0.57 -11.36
CA ILE A 503 -15.49 1.10 -11.26
C ILE A 503 -15.44 2.57 -11.66
N SER A 504 -16.16 2.96 -12.71
CA SER A 504 -16.09 4.32 -13.28
C SER A 504 -14.67 4.79 -13.59
N GLY A 505 -13.80 3.87 -14.05
CA GLY A 505 -12.38 4.14 -14.35
C GLY A 505 -11.44 4.21 -13.14
N LEU A 506 -11.95 4.03 -11.91
CA LEU A 506 -11.15 3.95 -10.70
C LEU A 506 -10.82 2.50 -10.37
N PRO A 507 -9.55 2.14 -10.16
CA PRO A 507 -9.15 0.78 -9.81
C PRO A 507 -9.77 0.29 -8.51
N VAL A 508 -10.05 -1.00 -8.46
CA VAL A 508 -10.44 -1.74 -7.26
C VAL A 508 -9.63 -3.03 -7.21
N GLY A 509 -9.07 -3.33 -6.05
CA GLY A 509 -8.25 -4.51 -5.83
C GLY A 509 -8.97 -5.64 -5.12
N ILE A 510 -8.40 -6.83 -5.28
CA ILE A 510 -8.71 -8.02 -4.49
C ILE A 510 -7.48 -8.41 -3.67
N SER A 511 -7.69 -8.68 -2.38
CA SER A 511 -6.67 -9.15 -1.44
C SER A 511 -6.60 -10.67 -1.44
N PHE A 512 -5.37 -11.19 -1.47
CA PHE A 512 -5.03 -12.58 -1.16
C PHE A 512 -4.24 -12.58 0.14
N PHE A 513 -4.75 -13.19 1.19
CA PHE A 513 -4.07 -13.26 2.47
C PHE A 513 -4.16 -14.66 3.09
N GLY A 514 -3.28 -14.96 4.03
CA GLY A 514 -3.20 -16.28 4.64
C GLY A 514 -2.30 -16.30 5.85
N ARG A 515 -1.77 -17.47 6.21
CA ARG A 515 -0.92 -17.67 7.39
C ARG A 515 0.43 -16.97 7.27
N ALA A 516 1.11 -16.80 8.38
CA ALA A 516 2.49 -16.35 8.40
C ALA A 516 3.36 -17.18 7.45
N TRP A 517 4.23 -16.51 6.69
CA TRP A 517 5.20 -17.09 5.76
C TRP A 517 4.58 -17.75 4.53
N SER A 518 3.32 -17.43 4.21
CA SER A 518 2.64 -17.95 3.01
C SER A 518 2.87 -17.11 1.75
N GLU A 519 3.77 -16.15 1.75
CA GLU A 519 4.08 -15.30 0.60
C GLU A 519 4.32 -16.10 -0.70
N PRO A 520 5.05 -17.24 -0.70
CA PRO A 520 5.22 -18.06 -1.90
C PRO A 520 3.90 -18.53 -2.51
N VAL A 521 2.95 -18.95 -1.68
CA VAL A 521 1.63 -19.41 -2.11
C VAL A 521 0.81 -18.22 -2.62
N LEU A 522 0.77 -17.13 -1.84
CA LEU A 522 0.00 -15.94 -2.19
C LEU A 522 0.51 -15.29 -3.48
N ILE A 523 1.82 -15.20 -3.70
CA ILE A 523 2.43 -14.70 -4.94
C ILE A 523 2.01 -15.56 -6.12
N ARG A 524 2.04 -16.88 -5.98
CA ARG A 524 1.62 -17.83 -7.02
C ARG A 524 0.17 -17.60 -7.44
N LEU A 525 -0.74 -17.45 -6.47
CA LEU A 525 -2.17 -17.23 -6.71
C LEU A 525 -2.42 -15.84 -7.33
N ALA A 526 -1.84 -14.81 -6.73
CA ALA A 526 -1.95 -13.41 -7.16
C ALA A 526 -1.41 -13.21 -8.59
N TYR A 527 -0.27 -13.82 -8.91
CA TYR A 527 0.32 -13.77 -10.26
C TYR A 527 -0.58 -14.46 -11.28
N SER A 528 -1.07 -15.67 -10.97
CA SER A 528 -1.98 -16.39 -11.86
C SER A 528 -3.26 -15.59 -12.14
N PHE A 529 -3.84 -14.96 -11.12
CA PHE A 529 -4.99 -14.07 -11.25
C PHE A 529 -4.67 -12.84 -12.11
N GLU A 530 -3.54 -12.18 -11.86
CA GLU A 530 -3.08 -11.03 -12.67
C GLU A 530 -2.94 -11.40 -14.14
N GLN A 531 -2.32 -12.56 -14.46
CA GLN A 531 -2.11 -13.00 -15.84
C GLN A 531 -3.43 -13.38 -16.54
N ALA A 532 -4.41 -13.92 -15.80
CA ALA A 532 -5.72 -14.27 -16.33
C ALA A 532 -6.59 -13.03 -16.62
N THR A 533 -6.47 -11.98 -15.79
CA THR A 533 -7.34 -10.79 -15.88
C THR A 533 -6.71 -9.64 -16.65
N LYS A 534 -5.41 -9.40 -16.46
CA LYS A 534 -4.70 -8.20 -16.96
C LYS A 534 -5.48 -6.91 -16.70
N ALA A 535 -6.04 -6.81 -15.49
CA ALA A 535 -7.07 -5.83 -15.14
C ALA A 535 -6.51 -4.41 -14.94
N ARG A 536 -5.19 -4.25 -14.75
CA ARG A 536 -4.57 -2.93 -14.61
C ARG A 536 -4.77 -2.09 -15.87
N GLN A 537 -5.15 -0.83 -15.66
CA GLN A 537 -5.21 0.21 -16.69
C GLN A 537 -4.22 1.32 -16.34
N THR A 538 -3.59 1.91 -17.35
CA THR A 538 -2.71 3.07 -17.16
C THR A 538 -3.55 4.28 -16.75
N PRO A 539 -3.12 5.08 -15.74
CA PRO A 539 -3.85 6.27 -15.32
C PRO A 539 -3.86 7.35 -16.40
N ARG A 540 -4.94 8.13 -16.44
CA ARG A 540 -5.20 9.14 -17.47
C ARG A 540 -5.13 10.58 -16.96
N PHE A 541 -4.87 10.80 -15.69
CA PHE A 541 -4.81 12.11 -15.03
C PHE A 541 -6.06 12.97 -15.29
N LEU A 542 -7.23 12.35 -15.26
CA LEU A 542 -8.50 13.06 -15.48
C LEU A 542 -8.74 14.05 -14.35
N PRO A 543 -9.29 15.25 -14.61
CA PRO A 543 -9.63 16.19 -13.56
C PRO A 543 -10.59 15.61 -12.51
N ALA A 544 -11.58 14.82 -12.97
CA ALA A 544 -12.57 14.11 -12.16
C ALA A 544 -13.04 12.84 -12.87
N VAL A 545 -13.74 11.98 -12.16
CA VAL A 545 -14.41 10.80 -12.73
C VAL A 545 -15.44 11.26 -13.78
N GLN A 546 -15.39 10.65 -14.96
CA GLN A 546 -16.37 10.92 -16.01
C GLN A 546 -17.59 10.02 -15.82
N PRO A 547 -18.81 10.52 -16.01
CA PRO A 547 -20.01 9.68 -16.10
C PRO A 547 -19.84 8.61 -17.20
N LEU A 548 -20.36 7.41 -16.96
CA LEU A 548 -20.41 6.31 -17.94
C LEU A 548 -21.34 6.65 -19.09
#